data_98658e9d8f730817d233991a96558151
#
_entry.id   98658e9d8f730817d233991a96558151
#
_cell.length_a   1.000
_cell.length_b   1.000
_cell.length_c   1.000
_cell.angle_alpha   90.00
_cell.angle_beta   90.00
_cell.angle_gamma   90.00
#
_symmetry.space_group_name_H-M   'P 1'
#
loop_
_entity.id
_entity.type
_entity.pdbx_description
1 polymer ?
#
loop_
_entity_poly.entity_id
_entity_poly.type
_entity_poly.pdbx_seq_one_letter_code
_entity_poly.pdbx_strand_id
1 'polypeptide(L)'
;MDRRTVLKGLAGAGGLALTGGFAAPAIAQGAAARTLRFVPQANLANFDPIWGTQYVVRNAAAMVWDTLYGIDDQFVPQRQMVESEEVSSDGLTWTFKLRPGLKFHDCTPVLAKDVVASLTRWSARDPMGLMLKALQNELTAVDDKTFKWVLKQPYPKMLFALGKGNAPCAFIMPERIAQTDPFKQMTEYVGSGPFKFVKGEWVPGAKAVFEKFTDYVPRQEKPVWLAGGKQVLVDRVEWVIMPDPATAAAALQNGEVDWWENPITDLVPVLKGNKNIGVDIGDPLGNVGAFRINHLHAPFNNVKARQAILMAMSQEDYMRALVGDDNSLWKPLPGFFTPGTPLYTEAGGEILKGKRDLVAAKKLLEEAGYKGEPITCVVAQDQPITKAFGDVTADLLKKLGMNVDFVATDWGTVGARRAQKTPPAQGGWHMFHTWHAGADCINPAAYNALRANGDKAWFGWPTSEPVETEITNWFNAKSLDEEKAVAARINKAAIDDVVFAPTGFFLGYTAWRKNVSGVTKGPIPLFWGVSKTA
;
A
#
# COMPACT_ATOMS: atom_id res chain seq x y z
N MET A 1 -19.02 36.84 57.42
CA MET A 1 -20.14 37.15 56.48
C MET A 1 -20.55 35.84 55.84
N ASP A 2 -21.76 35.44 56.15
CA ASP A 2 -22.30 34.10 55.94
C ASP A 2 -22.77 33.90 54.49
N ARG A 3 -22.45 32.78 53.91
CA ARG A 3 -22.74 32.39 52.50
C ARG A 3 -24.23 32.14 52.22
N ARG A 4 -25.14 32.41 53.19
CA ARG A 4 -26.58 32.17 53.09
C ARG A 4 -27.43 33.40 52.71
N THR A 5 -26.84 34.58 52.52
CA THR A 5 -27.59 35.84 52.29
C THR A 5 -27.67 36.27 50.82
N VAL A 6 -27.04 35.53 49.86
CA VAL A 6 -27.06 35.88 48.42
C VAL A 6 -28.17 35.19 47.62
N LEU A 7 -28.95 34.27 48.23
CA LEU A 7 -29.94 33.46 47.52
C LEU A 7 -31.42 33.87 47.73
N LYS A 8 -31.70 35.09 48.23
CA LYS A 8 -33.06 35.58 48.47
C LYS A 8 -33.40 36.92 47.80
N GLY A 9 -32.98 37.15 46.58
CA GLY A 9 -33.24 38.41 45.90
C GLY A 9 -33.43 38.32 44.39
N LEU A 10 -34.20 37.38 43.86
CA LEU A 10 -34.65 37.39 42.47
C LEU A 10 -35.85 36.43 42.27
N ALA A 11 -36.96 36.82 42.86
CA ALA A 11 -38.27 36.27 42.53
C ALA A 11 -39.17 37.45 42.17
N GLY A 12 -39.42 37.66 40.91
CA GLY A 12 -40.48 38.56 40.45
C GLY A 12 -40.11 39.44 39.25
N ALA A 13 -40.27 38.93 38.03
CA ALA A 13 -40.70 39.68 36.86
C ALA A 13 -40.91 38.77 35.65
N GLY A 14 -42.14 38.61 35.24
CA GLY A 14 -42.63 38.56 33.87
C GLY A 14 -42.16 37.49 32.91
N GLY A 15 -42.99 36.49 32.65
CA GLY A 15 -42.85 35.56 31.52
C GLY A 15 -42.96 36.29 30.19
N LEU A 16 -41.98 36.03 29.34
CA LEU A 16 -42.07 36.08 27.87
C LEU A 16 -41.35 34.86 27.36
N ALA A 17 -42.12 33.85 26.92
CA ALA A 17 -41.63 32.69 26.22
C ALA A 17 -41.06 33.12 24.85
N LEU A 18 -39.76 33.29 24.76
CA LEU A 18 -39.04 33.33 23.50
C LEU A 18 -38.54 31.90 23.21
N THR A 19 -39.36 31.13 22.48
CA THR A 19 -38.92 29.93 21.76
C THR A 19 -38.03 30.35 20.59
N GLY A 20 -36.88 30.89 20.89
CA GLY A 20 -35.78 31.08 19.93
C GLY A 20 -34.98 29.82 19.89
N GLY A 21 -35.33 28.86 19.02
CA GLY A 21 -34.40 27.81 18.63
C GLY A 21 -33.13 28.46 18.14
N PHE A 22 -32.01 28.22 18.81
CA PHE A 22 -30.70 28.56 18.28
C PHE A 22 -30.51 27.78 16.98
N ALA A 23 -30.82 28.41 15.86
CA ALA A 23 -30.43 27.90 14.56
C ALA A 23 -28.89 27.80 14.58
N ALA A 24 -28.36 26.59 14.64
CA ALA A 24 -26.94 26.38 14.40
C ALA A 24 -26.62 27.03 13.03
N PRO A 25 -25.53 27.81 12.91
CA PRO A 25 -25.28 28.56 11.69
C PRO A 25 -25.23 27.58 10.52
N ALA A 26 -26.03 27.80 9.49
CA ALA A 26 -26.07 26.97 8.26
C ALA A 26 -24.69 26.81 7.60
N ILE A 27 -23.76 27.72 7.89
CA ILE A 27 -22.35 27.67 7.46
C ILE A 27 -21.60 26.48 8.10
N ALA A 28 -21.85 26.14 9.38
CA ALA A 28 -21.19 25.03 10.06
C ALA A 28 -21.70 23.66 9.54
N GLN A 29 -22.99 23.56 9.20
CA GLN A 29 -23.54 22.34 8.57
C GLN A 29 -23.02 22.14 7.15
N GLY A 30 -22.87 23.21 6.35
CA GLY A 30 -22.31 23.15 5.00
C GLY A 30 -20.82 22.71 4.99
N ALA A 31 -20.03 23.21 5.94
CA ALA A 31 -18.62 22.85 6.07
C ALA A 31 -18.43 21.39 6.52
N ALA A 32 -19.28 20.90 7.44
CA ALA A 32 -19.23 19.50 7.89
C ALA A 32 -19.61 18.50 6.78
N ALA A 33 -20.57 18.86 5.92
CA ALA A 33 -20.96 18.02 4.76
C ALA A 33 -19.87 17.97 3.68
N ARG A 34 -18.95 18.94 3.63
CA ARG A 34 -17.86 19.01 2.63
C ARG A 34 -16.53 18.47 3.16
N THR A 35 -16.49 18.00 4.42
CA THR A 35 -15.34 17.32 5.01
C THR A 35 -15.62 15.82 5.13
N LEU A 36 -14.76 15.00 4.53
CA LEU A 36 -14.78 13.53 4.64
C LEU A 36 -13.76 13.10 5.71
N ARG A 37 -14.22 12.39 6.74
CA ARG A 37 -13.36 11.81 7.77
C ARG A 37 -13.16 10.33 7.51
N PHE A 38 -11.90 9.96 7.32
CA PHE A 38 -11.48 8.62 6.92
C PHE A 38 -10.58 7.98 7.98
N VAL A 39 -10.84 6.73 8.32
CA VAL A 39 -9.95 5.94 9.18
C VAL A 39 -9.09 5.05 8.30
N PRO A 40 -7.79 5.39 8.11
CA PRO A 40 -6.89 4.61 7.28
C PRO A 40 -6.47 3.31 7.96
N GLN A 41 -5.98 2.38 7.17
CA GLN A 41 -5.49 1.08 7.62
C GLN A 41 -4.26 1.15 8.54
N ALA A 42 -3.53 2.25 8.54
CA ALA A 42 -2.34 2.45 9.35
C ALA A 42 -2.05 3.95 9.56
N ASN A 43 -1.17 4.25 10.52
CA ASN A 43 -0.67 5.60 10.75
C ASN A 43 0.23 6.08 9.61
N LEU A 44 0.02 7.30 9.12
CA LEU A 44 0.93 7.99 8.21
C LEU A 44 2.10 8.60 9.00
N ALA A 45 3.04 7.73 9.41
CA ALA A 45 4.19 8.14 10.24
C ALA A 45 5.29 8.88 9.44
N ASN A 46 5.35 8.64 8.14
CA ASN A 46 6.22 9.34 7.18
C ASN A 46 5.46 9.58 5.89
N PHE A 47 5.91 10.55 5.08
CA PHE A 47 5.21 10.86 3.85
C PHE A 47 6.19 11.09 2.68
N ASP A 48 6.90 10.03 2.29
CA ASP A 48 7.71 10.00 1.08
C ASP A 48 7.43 8.71 0.28
N PRO A 49 6.71 8.80 -0.86
CA PRO A 49 6.27 7.63 -1.62
C PRO A 49 7.38 6.97 -2.47
N ILE A 50 8.56 7.56 -2.52
CA ILE A 50 9.72 6.98 -3.21
C ILE A 50 10.63 6.27 -2.19
N TRP A 51 10.80 6.85 -0.99
CA TRP A 51 11.58 6.25 0.08
C TRP A 51 10.85 5.04 0.71
N GLY A 52 9.54 5.16 0.95
CA GLY A 52 8.70 4.15 1.59
C GLY A 52 7.84 3.36 0.58
N THR A 53 7.51 2.11 0.93
CA THR A 53 6.62 1.23 0.14
C THR A 53 5.34 0.87 0.91
N GLN A 54 5.04 1.58 2.01
CA GLN A 54 3.85 1.34 2.83
C GLN A 54 2.60 1.81 2.10
N TYR A 55 1.52 1.02 2.14
CA TYR A 55 0.26 1.36 1.45
C TYR A 55 -0.34 2.67 1.94
N VAL A 56 -0.29 2.95 3.24
CA VAL A 56 -0.77 4.22 3.78
C VAL A 56 -0.05 5.42 3.15
N VAL A 57 1.25 5.31 2.89
CA VAL A 57 2.05 6.34 2.20
C VAL A 57 1.65 6.45 0.73
N ARG A 58 1.52 5.32 0.02
CA ARG A 58 1.07 5.27 -1.39
C ARG A 58 -0.33 5.88 -1.55
N ASN A 59 -1.27 5.49 -0.67
CA ASN A 59 -2.66 5.93 -0.72
C ASN A 59 -2.76 7.45 -0.51
N ALA A 60 -2.02 8.01 0.46
CA ALA A 60 -1.92 9.44 0.67
C ALA A 60 -1.24 10.15 -0.52
N ALA A 61 -0.19 9.54 -1.07
CA ALA A 61 0.55 10.09 -2.20
C ALA A 61 -0.30 10.18 -3.46
N ALA A 62 -1.18 9.22 -3.72
CA ALA A 62 -2.11 9.24 -4.85
C ALA A 62 -3.08 10.44 -4.82
N MET A 63 -3.34 11.02 -3.64
CA MET A 63 -4.10 12.27 -3.50
C MET A 63 -3.26 13.50 -3.87
N VAL A 64 -1.96 13.48 -3.52
CA VAL A 64 -1.09 14.67 -3.54
C VAL A 64 -0.27 14.78 -4.82
N TRP A 65 0.12 13.67 -5.42
CA TRP A 65 0.91 13.65 -6.67
C TRP A 65 0.17 12.91 -7.76
N ASP A 66 0.26 13.43 -8.97
CA ASP A 66 -0.24 12.76 -10.16
C ASP A 66 0.89 11.99 -10.87
N THR A 67 0.52 11.16 -11.82
CA THR A 67 1.42 10.31 -12.61
C THR A 67 1.26 10.59 -14.11
N LEU A 68 2.22 10.16 -14.92
CA LEU A 68 2.15 10.31 -16.38
C LEU A 68 1.02 9.47 -16.98
N TYR A 69 0.84 8.27 -16.46
CA TYR A 69 -0.23 7.32 -16.80
C TYR A 69 -0.93 6.89 -15.52
N GLY A 70 -2.19 6.50 -15.61
CA GLY A 70 -2.95 5.83 -14.55
C GLY A 70 -3.42 4.47 -15.04
N ILE A 71 -3.41 3.46 -14.18
CA ILE A 71 -3.94 2.15 -14.53
C ILE A 71 -5.45 2.11 -14.30
N ASP A 72 -6.19 1.50 -15.22
CA ASP A 72 -7.62 1.23 -15.07
C ASP A 72 -7.89 -0.13 -14.40
N ASP A 73 -9.15 -0.51 -14.23
CA ASP A 73 -9.59 -1.75 -13.59
C ASP A 73 -9.34 -3.03 -14.43
N GLN A 74 -8.88 -2.86 -15.68
CA GLN A 74 -8.39 -3.93 -16.53
C GLN A 74 -6.86 -4.01 -16.56
N PHE A 75 -6.19 -3.23 -15.70
CA PHE A 75 -4.72 -3.09 -15.64
C PHE A 75 -4.10 -2.51 -16.92
N VAL A 76 -4.88 -1.77 -17.71
CA VAL A 76 -4.40 -1.09 -18.92
C VAL A 76 -3.96 0.32 -18.56
N PRO A 77 -2.71 0.73 -18.90
CA PRO A 77 -2.24 2.09 -18.69
C PRO A 77 -3.01 3.08 -19.58
N GLN A 78 -3.60 4.09 -18.97
CA GLN A 78 -4.29 5.20 -19.63
C GLN A 78 -3.50 6.48 -19.41
N ARG A 79 -3.47 7.39 -20.40
CA ARG A 79 -2.81 8.69 -20.27
C ARG A 79 -3.41 9.50 -19.11
N GLN A 80 -2.56 10.08 -18.25
CA GLN A 80 -2.98 10.94 -17.14
C GLN A 80 -2.41 12.37 -17.31
N MET A 81 -1.12 12.59 -17.10
CA MET A 81 -0.48 13.89 -17.37
C MET A 81 0.00 14.02 -18.82
N VAL A 82 0.13 12.92 -19.54
CA VAL A 82 0.57 12.87 -20.95
C VAL A 82 -0.59 13.24 -21.88
N GLU A 83 -0.34 14.09 -22.86
CA GLU A 83 -1.20 14.40 -24.00
C GLU A 83 -1.03 13.36 -25.10
N SER A 84 0.23 13.10 -25.48
CA SER A 84 0.59 12.13 -26.52
C SER A 84 1.96 11.51 -26.25
N GLU A 85 2.15 10.31 -26.78
CA GLU A 85 3.46 9.65 -26.86
C GLU A 85 3.71 9.16 -28.29
N GLU A 86 4.99 9.15 -28.67
CA GLU A 86 5.49 8.59 -29.92
C GLU A 86 6.64 7.63 -29.61
N VAL A 87 6.68 6.52 -30.34
CA VAL A 87 7.74 5.51 -30.23
C VAL A 87 8.39 5.35 -31.60
N SER A 88 9.71 5.40 -31.63
CA SER A 88 10.47 5.12 -32.87
C SER A 88 10.23 3.70 -33.36
N SER A 89 10.39 3.46 -34.66
CA SER A 89 10.14 2.17 -35.30
C SER A 89 10.97 1.01 -34.74
N ASP A 90 12.14 1.31 -34.16
CA ASP A 90 13.02 0.35 -33.49
C ASP A 90 12.64 0.13 -32.01
N GLY A 91 11.63 0.86 -31.50
CA GLY A 91 11.16 0.78 -30.11
C GLY A 91 12.13 1.37 -29.07
N LEU A 92 13.18 2.09 -29.49
CA LEU A 92 14.23 2.58 -28.61
C LEU A 92 13.98 3.98 -28.08
N THR A 93 13.34 4.86 -28.86
CA THR A 93 13.10 6.25 -28.47
C THR A 93 11.62 6.48 -28.18
N TRP A 94 11.32 6.86 -26.96
CA TRP A 94 10.01 7.29 -26.51
C TRP A 94 10.00 8.79 -26.33
N THR A 95 9.10 9.48 -27.03
CA THR A 95 8.86 10.92 -26.89
C THR A 95 7.49 11.15 -26.28
N PHE A 96 7.43 11.89 -25.17
CA PHE A 96 6.20 12.17 -24.44
C PHE A 96 5.94 13.66 -24.42
N LYS A 97 4.68 14.05 -24.63
CA LYS A 97 4.23 15.44 -24.53
C LYS A 97 3.23 15.58 -23.39
N LEU A 98 3.44 16.55 -22.49
CA LEU A 98 2.56 16.86 -21.37
C LEU A 98 1.34 17.66 -21.85
N ARG A 99 0.16 17.31 -21.31
CA ARG A 99 -1.07 18.07 -21.58
C ARG A 99 -0.98 19.50 -21.01
N PRO A 100 -1.74 20.47 -21.55
CA PRO A 100 -1.74 21.83 -21.06
C PRO A 100 -2.41 21.96 -19.68
N GLY A 101 -2.12 23.06 -18.97
CA GLY A 101 -2.80 23.45 -17.74
C GLY A 101 -2.32 22.74 -16.48
N LEU A 102 -1.32 21.84 -16.57
CA LEU A 102 -0.77 21.16 -15.39
C LEU A 102 -0.05 22.14 -14.47
N LYS A 103 -0.39 22.12 -13.19
CA LYS A 103 0.20 22.94 -12.14
C LYS A 103 0.56 22.12 -10.91
N PHE A 104 1.57 22.57 -10.20
CA PHE A 104 1.85 22.14 -8.84
C PHE A 104 1.01 22.90 -7.81
N HIS A 105 0.98 22.44 -6.57
CA HIS A 105 0.19 23.05 -5.49
C HIS A 105 0.63 24.47 -5.10
N ASP A 106 1.85 24.86 -5.45
CA ASP A 106 2.38 26.23 -5.33
C ASP A 106 2.05 27.11 -6.56
N CYS A 107 1.18 26.63 -7.44
CA CYS A 107 0.73 27.26 -8.67
C CYS A 107 1.81 27.39 -9.77
N THR A 108 3.01 26.86 -9.57
CA THR A 108 4.01 26.78 -10.65
C THR A 108 3.60 25.76 -11.71
N PRO A 109 3.93 25.97 -13.00
CA PRO A 109 3.59 25.00 -14.05
C PRO A 109 4.42 23.70 -13.89
N VAL A 110 3.82 22.58 -14.25
CA VAL A 110 4.56 21.31 -14.40
C VAL A 110 5.30 21.34 -15.74
N LEU A 111 6.61 21.13 -15.70
CA LEU A 111 7.49 21.15 -16.86
C LEU A 111 8.14 19.76 -17.08
N ALA A 112 8.63 19.53 -18.28
CA ALA A 112 9.32 18.31 -18.65
C ALA A 112 10.57 18.02 -17.77
N LYS A 113 11.28 19.05 -17.30
CA LYS A 113 12.40 18.90 -16.36
C LYS A 113 11.99 18.30 -15.01
N ASP A 114 10.77 18.64 -14.51
CA ASP A 114 10.23 18.07 -13.28
C ASP A 114 9.95 16.59 -13.46
N VAL A 115 9.44 16.21 -14.63
CA VAL A 115 9.22 14.80 -15.00
C VAL A 115 10.54 14.03 -15.05
N VAL A 116 11.55 14.57 -15.73
CA VAL A 116 12.89 13.95 -15.84
C VAL A 116 13.49 13.71 -14.45
N ALA A 117 13.46 14.72 -13.58
CA ALA A 117 13.95 14.59 -12.21
C ALA A 117 13.15 13.55 -11.40
N SER A 118 11.82 13.56 -11.50
CA SER A 118 10.94 12.62 -10.81
C SER A 118 11.19 11.17 -11.24
N LEU A 119 11.27 10.91 -12.55
CA LEU A 119 11.55 9.59 -13.10
C LEU A 119 12.96 9.10 -12.73
N THR A 120 13.94 10.01 -12.65
CA THR A 120 15.30 9.71 -12.21
C THR A 120 15.32 9.24 -10.76
N ARG A 121 14.59 9.92 -9.86
CA ARG A 121 14.46 9.53 -8.46
C ARG A 121 13.72 8.21 -8.31
N TRP A 122 12.57 8.07 -8.96
CA TRP A 122 11.75 6.85 -8.94
C TRP A 122 12.50 5.64 -9.46
N SER A 123 13.22 5.77 -10.58
CA SER A 123 13.96 4.67 -11.20
C SER A 123 15.13 4.16 -10.37
N ALA A 124 15.52 4.85 -9.32
CA ALA A 124 16.52 4.38 -8.35
C ALA A 124 15.95 3.43 -7.28
N ARG A 125 14.63 3.32 -7.17
CA ARG A 125 13.95 2.59 -6.09
C ARG A 125 12.94 1.55 -6.58
N ASP A 126 12.25 1.82 -7.67
CA ASP A 126 11.22 0.93 -8.22
C ASP A 126 11.84 -0.23 -9.02
N PRO A 127 11.34 -1.47 -8.90
CA PRO A 127 11.89 -2.62 -9.64
C PRO A 127 11.89 -2.45 -11.16
N MET A 128 10.78 -1.95 -11.74
CA MET A 128 10.70 -1.68 -13.18
C MET A 128 11.52 -0.45 -13.56
N GLY A 129 11.55 0.55 -12.67
CA GLY A 129 12.37 1.74 -12.80
C GLY A 129 13.87 1.42 -12.82
N LEU A 130 14.35 0.51 -11.97
CA LEU A 130 15.74 0.02 -11.96
C LEU A 130 16.10 -0.66 -13.30
N MET A 131 15.18 -1.43 -13.88
CA MET A 131 15.38 -2.03 -15.19
C MET A 131 15.46 -0.96 -16.29
N LEU A 132 14.51 -0.01 -16.31
CA LEU A 132 14.54 1.12 -17.24
C LEU A 132 15.83 1.93 -17.12
N LYS A 133 16.30 2.18 -15.90
CA LYS A 133 17.56 2.88 -15.65
C LYS A 133 18.78 2.11 -16.18
N ALA A 134 18.79 0.79 -16.07
CA ALA A 134 19.86 -0.04 -16.64
C ALA A 134 19.87 0.00 -18.18
N LEU A 135 18.69 0.08 -18.79
CA LEU A 135 18.51 0.19 -20.23
C LEU A 135 18.64 1.62 -20.75
N GLN A 136 18.62 2.62 -19.88
CA GLN A 136 18.65 4.02 -20.26
C GLN A 136 19.94 4.39 -20.98
N ASN A 137 19.80 4.99 -22.16
CA ASN A 137 20.85 5.72 -22.84
C ASN A 137 20.74 7.22 -22.53
N GLU A 138 19.51 7.77 -22.62
CA GLU A 138 19.24 9.18 -22.33
C GLU A 138 17.84 9.33 -21.74
N LEU A 139 17.66 10.25 -20.78
CA LEU A 139 16.37 10.76 -20.30
C LEU A 139 16.51 12.27 -20.14
N THR A 140 15.85 13.06 -21.02
CA THR A 140 16.06 14.50 -21.11
C THR A 140 14.78 15.25 -21.45
N ALA A 141 14.67 16.50 -20.98
CA ALA A 141 13.66 17.44 -21.43
C ALA A 141 14.10 18.04 -22.79
N VAL A 142 13.20 17.98 -23.78
CA VAL A 142 13.42 18.56 -25.11
C VAL A 142 13.02 20.02 -25.11
N ASP A 143 11.89 20.32 -24.47
CA ASP A 143 11.35 21.66 -24.22
C ASP A 143 10.54 21.64 -22.91
N ASP A 144 9.82 22.70 -22.60
CA ASP A 144 9.02 22.83 -21.37
C ASP A 144 7.94 21.75 -21.21
N LYS A 145 7.45 21.16 -22.30
CA LYS A 145 6.34 20.18 -22.29
C LYS A 145 6.71 18.81 -22.84
N THR A 146 7.85 18.69 -23.48
CA THR A 146 8.28 17.49 -24.19
C THR A 146 9.54 16.91 -23.54
N PHE A 147 9.51 15.64 -23.22
CA PHE A 147 10.70 14.89 -22.81
C PHE A 147 10.85 13.63 -23.63
N LYS A 148 12.07 13.12 -23.72
CA LYS A 148 12.37 11.85 -24.39
C LYS A 148 13.10 10.89 -23.47
N TRP A 149 12.87 9.62 -23.68
CA TRP A 149 13.60 8.51 -23.05
C TRP A 149 14.16 7.60 -24.13
N VAL A 150 15.48 7.57 -24.25
CA VAL A 150 16.20 6.72 -25.23
C VAL A 150 16.76 5.52 -24.50
N LEU A 151 16.48 4.34 -25.03
CA LEU A 151 16.86 3.05 -24.46
C LEU A 151 17.88 2.34 -25.33
N LYS A 152 18.67 1.44 -24.73
CA LYS A 152 19.66 0.56 -25.42
C LYS A 152 18.98 -0.62 -26.11
N GLN A 153 17.78 -1.00 -25.65
CA GLN A 153 16.94 -2.06 -26.23
C GLN A 153 15.47 -1.76 -25.95
N PRO A 154 14.52 -2.29 -26.74
CA PRO A 154 13.10 -2.06 -26.55
C PRO A 154 12.61 -2.50 -25.18
N TYR A 155 11.67 -1.74 -24.61
CA TYR A 155 11.03 -2.04 -23.33
C TYR A 155 9.50 -2.00 -23.47
N PRO A 156 8.84 -3.12 -23.83
CA PRO A 156 7.42 -3.16 -24.16
C PRO A 156 6.49 -2.76 -23.01
N LYS A 157 6.95 -2.84 -21.78
CA LYS A 157 6.16 -2.53 -20.57
C LYS A 157 6.34 -1.07 -20.09
N MET A 158 6.81 -0.15 -20.93
CA MET A 158 7.07 1.26 -20.57
C MET A 158 5.84 1.93 -19.96
N LEU A 159 4.70 1.90 -20.64
CA LEU A 159 3.48 2.58 -20.18
C LEU A 159 2.94 1.97 -18.89
N PHE A 160 3.02 0.66 -18.76
CA PHE A 160 2.65 -0.02 -17.51
C PHE A 160 3.55 0.41 -16.35
N ALA A 161 4.86 0.48 -16.56
CA ALA A 161 5.81 0.93 -15.53
C ALA A 161 5.52 2.35 -15.03
N LEU A 162 5.10 3.26 -15.94
CA LEU A 162 4.79 4.65 -15.64
C LEU A 162 3.39 4.87 -15.04
N GLY A 163 2.49 3.88 -15.18
CA GLY A 163 1.09 4.00 -14.74
C GLY A 163 0.66 3.06 -13.61
N LYS A 164 1.50 2.07 -13.25
CA LYS A 164 1.17 1.07 -12.23
C LYS A 164 0.86 1.69 -10.86
N GLY A 165 -0.07 1.09 -10.13
CA GLY A 165 -0.44 1.48 -8.77
C GLY A 165 0.43 0.86 -7.67
N ASN A 166 1.40 0.00 -8.02
CA ASN A 166 2.34 -0.62 -7.09
C ASN A 166 3.36 0.40 -6.57
N ALA A 167 3.61 0.40 -5.26
CA ALA A 167 4.63 1.27 -4.67
C ALA A 167 6.07 0.76 -4.96
N PRO A 168 6.99 1.68 -5.25
CA PRO A 168 6.82 3.11 -5.53
C PRO A 168 6.15 3.38 -6.88
N CYS A 169 5.20 4.32 -6.91
CA CYS A 169 4.62 4.80 -8.17
C CYS A 169 5.46 5.95 -8.76
N ALA A 170 5.38 6.14 -10.08
CA ALA A 170 6.11 7.20 -10.79
C ALA A 170 5.45 8.57 -10.61
N PHE A 171 5.34 9.04 -9.38
CA PHE A 171 4.74 10.32 -9.01
C PHE A 171 5.57 11.50 -9.49
N ILE A 172 4.92 12.52 -10.06
CA ILE A 172 5.57 13.73 -10.59
C ILE A 172 5.60 14.82 -9.53
N MET A 173 6.80 15.27 -9.22
CA MET A 173 7.13 16.26 -8.19
C MET A 173 7.87 17.45 -8.82
N PRO A 174 7.87 18.64 -8.20
CA PRO A 174 8.78 19.71 -8.60
C PRO A 174 10.23 19.22 -8.59
N GLU A 175 11.02 19.64 -9.57
CA GLU A 175 12.43 19.26 -9.73
C GLU A 175 13.23 19.38 -8.41
N ARG A 176 13.05 20.50 -7.67
CA ARG A 176 13.72 20.74 -6.38
C ARG A 176 13.44 19.67 -5.32
N ILE A 177 12.23 19.06 -5.34
CA ILE A 177 11.85 17.97 -4.43
C ILE A 177 12.35 16.64 -4.99
N ALA A 178 12.18 16.43 -6.30
CA ALA A 178 12.60 15.20 -6.98
C ALA A 178 14.13 14.98 -6.96
N GLN A 179 14.93 16.02 -6.79
CA GLN A 179 16.38 15.95 -6.59
C GLN A 179 16.79 15.46 -5.19
N THR A 180 15.85 15.28 -4.26
CA THR A 180 16.14 14.62 -2.98
C THR A 180 16.70 13.22 -3.24
N ASP A 181 17.79 12.88 -2.55
CA ASP A 181 18.39 11.53 -2.61
C ASP A 181 17.30 10.46 -2.43
N PRO A 182 17.19 9.48 -3.34
CA PRO A 182 16.13 8.45 -3.29
C PRO A 182 16.19 7.56 -2.03
N PHE A 183 17.30 7.59 -1.29
CA PHE A 183 17.50 6.87 -0.03
C PHE A 183 17.30 7.77 1.22
N LYS A 184 16.93 9.04 1.02
CA LYS A 184 16.59 9.99 2.08
C LYS A 184 15.15 10.46 1.94
N GLN A 185 14.49 10.70 3.07
CA GLN A 185 13.13 11.22 3.08
C GLN A 185 13.11 12.69 2.67
N MET A 186 12.13 13.05 1.84
CA MET A 186 11.85 14.45 1.52
C MET A 186 11.17 15.16 2.70
N THR A 187 11.29 16.48 2.73
CA THR A 187 10.74 17.34 3.80
C THR A 187 9.70 18.35 3.30
N GLU A 188 9.53 18.45 1.99
CA GLU A 188 8.55 19.29 1.31
C GLU A 188 7.54 18.43 0.56
N TYR A 189 6.24 18.80 0.61
CA TYR A 189 5.14 17.97 0.12
C TYR A 189 4.28 18.70 -0.92
N VAL A 190 4.89 19.51 -1.77
CA VAL A 190 4.23 20.14 -2.92
C VAL A 190 4.03 19.07 -4.00
N GLY A 191 2.80 18.86 -4.42
CA GLY A 191 2.42 17.86 -5.40
C GLY A 191 1.74 18.44 -6.63
N SER A 192 1.34 17.55 -7.53
CA SER A 192 0.67 17.83 -8.80
C SER A 192 -0.74 17.24 -8.87
N GLY A 193 -1.19 16.61 -7.78
CA GLY A 193 -2.45 15.85 -7.70
C GLY A 193 -3.65 16.70 -7.28
N PRO A 194 -4.83 16.07 -7.17
CA PRO A 194 -6.09 16.76 -6.92
C PRO A 194 -6.27 17.29 -5.49
N PHE A 195 -5.41 16.90 -4.53
CA PHE A 195 -5.45 17.39 -3.16
C PHE A 195 -4.10 17.93 -2.71
N LYS A 196 -4.12 18.99 -1.91
CA LYS A 196 -2.95 19.54 -1.20
C LYS A 196 -2.82 18.90 0.17
N PHE A 197 -1.61 18.50 0.56
CA PHE A 197 -1.32 18.06 1.91
C PHE A 197 -1.15 19.25 2.85
N VAL A 198 -1.89 19.27 3.96
CA VAL A 198 -1.85 20.34 4.97
C VAL A 198 -0.84 19.98 6.05
N LYS A 199 0.43 20.21 5.77
CA LYS A 199 1.54 19.85 6.67
C LYS A 199 1.38 20.40 8.10
N GLY A 200 0.83 21.60 8.24
CA GLY A 200 0.62 22.26 9.55
C GLY A 200 -0.41 21.56 10.45
N GLU A 201 -1.24 20.69 9.86
CA GLU A 201 -2.22 19.89 10.60
C GLU A 201 -1.88 18.39 10.64
N TRP A 202 -0.73 18.01 10.15
CA TRP A 202 -0.28 16.63 10.26
C TRP A 202 0.31 16.36 11.64
N VAL A 203 -0.31 15.44 12.36
CA VAL A 203 0.12 14.95 13.66
C VAL A 203 0.27 13.43 13.54
N PRO A 204 1.49 12.90 13.32
CA PRO A 204 1.73 11.47 13.26
C PRO A 204 1.15 10.75 14.48
N GLY A 205 0.41 9.66 14.24
CA GLY A 205 -0.31 8.93 15.27
C GLY A 205 -1.72 9.45 15.58
N ALA A 206 -2.11 10.61 15.06
CA ALA A 206 -3.43 11.20 15.32
C ALA A 206 -4.18 11.57 14.04
N LYS A 207 -3.61 12.41 13.18
CA LYS A 207 -4.31 12.83 11.96
C LYS A 207 -3.37 13.27 10.83
N ALA A 208 -3.89 13.17 9.60
CA ALA A 208 -3.34 13.82 8.40
C ALA A 208 -4.48 14.51 7.63
N VAL A 209 -4.19 15.63 7.00
CA VAL A 209 -5.22 16.47 6.38
C VAL A 209 -4.86 16.80 4.95
N PHE A 210 -5.88 16.73 4.09
CA PHE A 210 -5.78 17.00 2.65
C PHE A 210 -6.91 17.94 2.26
N GLU A 211 -6.59 18.96 1.46
CA GLU A 211 -7.56 19.93 0.96
C GLU A 211 -7.62 19.88 -0.56
N LYS A 212 -8.80 20.10 -1.11
CA LYS A 212 -9.01 20.19 -2.56
C LYS A 212 -8.06 21.21 -3.19
N PHE A 213 -7.34 20.83 -4.24
CA PHE A 213 -6.62 21.75 -5.08
C PHE A 213 -7.54 22.31 -6.17
N THR A 214 -7.98 23.55 -6.03
CA THR A 214 -8.97 24.17 -6.92
C THR A 214 -8.46 24.39 -8.33
N ASP A 215 -7.14 24.56 -8.51
CA ASP A 215 -6.48 24.73 -9.81
C ASP A 215 -6.12 23.40 -10.50
N TYR A 216 -6.44 22.25 -9.88
CA TYR A 216 -6.25 20.96 -10.53
C TYR A 216 -7.15 20.84 -11.75
N VAL A 217 -6.57 20.49 -12.90
CA VAL A 217 -7.30 20.28 -14.15
C VAL A 217 -7.49 18.78 -14.37
N PRO A 218 -8.67 18.21 -14.04
CA PRO A 218 -8.94 16.80 -14.29
C PRO A 218 -9.02 16.50 -15.79
N ARG A 219 -8.83 15.24 -16.17
CA ARG A 219 -9.17 14.76 -17.51
C ARG A 219 -10.70 14.74 -17.69
N GLN A 220 -11.13 14.67 -18.94
CA GLN A 220 -12.56 14.67 -19.27
C GLN A 220 -13.17 13.26 -19.24
N GLU A 221 -12.33 12.23 -19.37
CA GLU A 221 -12.75 10.83 -19.37
C GLU A 221 -13.28 10.42 -17.98
N LYS A 222 -14.24 9.50 -17.96
CA LYS A 222 -14.77 8.95 -16.70
C LYS A 222 -13.63 8.37 -15.86
N PRO A 223 -13.59 8.66 -14.55
CA PRO A 223 -12.57 8.08 -13.68
C PRO A 223 -12.78 6.55 -13.54
N VAL A 224 -11.69 5.81 -13.73
CA VAL A 224 -11.62 4.36 -13.48
C VAL A 224 -10.30 4.11 -12.75
N TRP A 225 -10.37 3.74 -11.50
CA TRP A 225 -9.22 3.62 -10.61
C TRP A 225 -8.30 4.84 -10.67
N LEU A 226 -7.02 4.66 -11.09
CA LEU A 226 -6.02 5.74 -11.17
C LEU A 226 -6.10 6.53 -12.48
N ALA A 227 -6.93 6.10 -13.41
CA ALA A 227 -7.09 6.70 -14.74
C ALA A 227 -8.30 7.63 -14.82
N GLY A 228 -8.29 8.53 -15.81
CA GLY A 228 -9.40 9.42 -16.14
C GLY A 228 -9.51 10.67 -15.26
N GLY A 229 -10.71 11.23 -15.21
CA GLY A 229 -10.99 12.52 -14.57
C GLY A 229 -11.09 12.42 -13.05
N LYS A 230 -10.04 12.78 -12.35
CA LYS A 230 -9.97 12.81 -10.88
C LYS A 230 -10.73 14.03 -10.32
N GLN A 231 -12.07 14.01 -10.42
CA GLN A 231 -12.92 15.10 -9.93
C GLN A 231 -13.10 15.04 -8.42
N VAL A 232 -12.68 16.07 -7.70
CA VAL A 232 -12.83 16.21 -6.26
C VAL A 232 -14.16 16.85 -5.92
N LEU A 233 -15.02 16.12 -5.19
CA LEU A 233 -16.37 16.56 -4.82
C LEU A 233 -16.50 16.98 -3.35
N VAL A 234 -15.47 16.73 -2.53
CA VAL A 234 -15.34 17.21 -1.14
C VAL A 234 -14.26 18.27 -1.04
N ASP A 235 -14.35 19.19 -0.09
CA ASP A 235 -13.32 20.24 0.04
C ASP A 235 -12.12 19.79 0.85
N ARG A 236 -12.36 18.86 1.77
CA ARG A 236 -11.39 18.44 2.76
C ARG A 236 -11.52 16.95 3.07
N VAL A 237 -10.40 16.27 3.23
CA VAL A 237 -10.30 14.89 3.72
C VAL A 237 -9.42 14.88 4.96
N GLU A 238 -9.95 14.37 6.06
CA GLU A 238 -9.22 14.18 7.31
C GLU A 238 -9.00 12.69 7.54
N TRP A 239 -7.77 12.25 7.55
CA TRP A 239 -7.40 10.92 8.00
C TRP A 239 -7.28 10.93 9.51
N VAL A 240 -8.13 10.18 10.18
CA VAL A 240 -8.18 10.08 11.65
C VAL A 240 -7.62 8.73 12.05
N ILE A 241 -6.51 8.73 12.77
CA ILE A 241 -5.84 7.49 13.15
C ILE A 241 -6.53 6.89 14.38
N MET A 242 -7.12 5.72 14.21
CA MET A 242 -7.84 4.98 15.27
C MET A 242 -7.31 3.54 15.33
N PRO A 243 -6.28 3.28 16.14
CA PRO A 243 -5.67 1.94 16.24
C PRO A 243 -6.58 0.90 16.88
N ASP A 244 -7.49 1.32 17.78
CA ASP A 244 -8.44 0.43 18.41
C ASP A 244 -9.66 0.21 17.53
N PRO A 245 -9.93 -1.04 17.08
CA PRO A 245 -11.04 -1.31 16.17
C PRO A 245 -12.43 -1.06 16.76
N ALA A 246 -12.60 -1.23 18.08
CA ALA A 246 -13.90 -0.99 18.72
C ALA A 246 -14.22 0.51 18.75
N THR A 247 -13.21 1.34 19.03
CA THR A 247 -13.30 2.81 18.92
C THR A 247 -13.63 3.25 17.51
N ALA A 248 -12.97 2.69 16.48
CA ALA A 248 -13.24 3.03 15.08
C ALA A 248 -14.67 2.64 14.67
N ALA A 249 -15.16 1.47 15.10
CA ALA A 249 -16.53 1.03 14.85
C ALA A 249 -17.56 1.94 15.52
N ALA A 250 -17.33 2.34 16.78
CA ALA A 250 -18.22 3.26 17.50
C ALA A 250 -18.24 4.64 16.82
N ALA A 251 -17.08 5.19 16.45
CA ALA A 251 -16.96 6.47 15.76
C ALA A 251 -17.71 6.47 14.41
N LEU A 252 -17.61 5.37 13.64
CA LEU A 252 -18.36 5.22 12.39
C LEU A 252 -19.88 5.16 12.62
N GLN A 253 -20.33 4.42 13.64
CA GLN A 253 -21.74 4.30 13.99
C GLN A 253 -22.33 5.64 14.45
N ASN A 254 -21.57 6.40 15.26
CA ASN A 254 -21.99 7.70 15.79
C ASN A 254 -21.87 8.85 14.75
N GLY A 255 -21.18 8.62 13.61
CA GLY A 255 -20.98 9.65 12.58
C GLY A 255 -19.83 10.62 12.89
N GLU A 256 -18.93 10.24 13.79
CA GLU A 256 -17.72 10.98 14.07
C GLU A 256 -16.70 10.81 12.93
N VAL A 257 -16.74 9.65 12.25
CA VAL A 257 -16.02 9.37 11.00
C VAL A 257 -16.97 8.86 9.93
N ASP A 258 -16.56 8.94 8.66
CA ASP A 258 -17.43 8.70 7.51
C ASP A 258 -17.09 7.42 6.75
N TRP A 259 -15.81 7.04 6.73
CA TRP A 259 -15.33 5.87 6.01
C TRP A 259 -14.17 5.22 6.78
N TRP A 260 -14.27 3.91 6.98
CA TRP A 260 -13.22 3.09 7.60
C TRP A 260 -12.67 2.10 6.57
N GLU A 261 -11.38 2.21 6.25
CA GLU A 261 -10.73 1.45 5.19
C GLU A 261 -10.80 -0.06 5.41
N ASN A 262 -10.39 -0.54 6.59
CA ASN A 262 -10.24 -1.97 6.88
C ASN A 262 -10.84 -2.35 8.25
N PRO A 263 -12.18 -2.45 8.38
CA PRO A 263 -12.79 -3.00 9.59
C PRO A 263 -12.40 -4.47 9.79
N ILE A 264 -12.11 -4.84 11.04
CA ILE A 264 -11.85 -6.24 11.37
C ILE A 264 -13.12 -7.08 11.21
N THR A 265 -12.95 -8.34 10.81
CA THR A 265 -14.05 -9.25 10.47
C THR A 265 -15.04 -9.42 11.62
N ASP A 266 -14.57 -9.49 12.87
CA ASP A 266 -15.40 -9.67 14.07
C ASP A 266 -16.42 -8.53 14.28
N LEU A 267 -16.13 -7.31 13.82
CA LEU A 267 -17.02 -6.15 13.95
C LEU A 267 -17.97 -5.99 12.76
N VAL A 268 -17.77 -6.72 11.67
CA VAL A 268 -18.61 -6.64 10.47
C VAL A 268 -20.08 -6.94 10.74
N PRO A 269 -20.47 -7.97 11.54
CA PRO A 269 -21.87 -8.21 11.85
C PRO A 269 -22.55 -7.01 12.54
N VAL A 270 -21.86 -6.35 13.47
CA VAL A 270 -22.37 -5.17 14.18
C VAL A 270 -22.54 -3.98 13.23
N LEU A 271 -21.57 -3.74 12.34
CA LEU A 271 -21.64 -2.68 11.33
C LEU A 271 -22.76 -2.92 10.33
N LYS A 272 -22.93 -4.15 9.82
CA LYS A 272 -24.03 -4.54 8.91
C LYS A 272 -25.41 -4.40 9.56
N GLY A 273 -25.50 -4.55 10.88
CA GLY A 273 -26.74 -4.34 11.63
C GLY A 273 -27.19 -2.87 11.70
N ASN A 274 -26.31 -1.91 11.43
CA ASN A 274 -26.65 -0.49 11.43
C ASN A 274 -27.14 -0.05 10.04
N LYS A 275 -28.43 0.36 9.95
CA LYS A 275 -29.06 0.79 8.68
C LYS A 275 -28.37 1.95 7.97
N ASN A 276 -27.58 2.75 8.68
CA ASN A 276 -26.89 3.93 8.16
C ASN A 276 -25.48 3.61 7.65
N ILE A 277 -25.02 2.36 7.78
CA ILE A 277 -23.68 1.93 7.36
C ILE A 277 -23.78 1.00 6.16
N GLY A 278 -22.93 1.23 5.16
CA GLY A 278 -22.62 0.32 4.08
C GLY A 278 -21.37 -0.48 4.45
N VAL A 279 -21.37 -1.78 4.19
CA VAL A 279 -20.20 -2.67 4.37
C VAL A 279 -20.10 -3.57 3.14
N ASP A 280 -18.93 -3.61 2.51
CA ASP A 280 -18.67 -4.46 1.35
C ASP A 280 -17.20 -4.90 1.32
N ILE A 281 -16.85 -5.83 0.43
CA ILE A 281 -15.45 -6.13 0.13
C ILE A 281 -14.79 -4.88 -0.47
N GLY A 282 -13.69 -4.44 0.11
CA GLY A 282 -12.99 -3.23 -0.31
C GLY A 282 -12.25 -3.42 -1.64
N ASP A 283 -11.50 -4.52 -1.75
CA ASP A 283 -10.80 -4.90 -2.99
C ASP A 283 -11.15 -6.34 -3.40
N PRO A 284 -11.80 -6.55 -4.55
CA PRO A 284 -12.11 -7.88 -5.05
C PRO A 284 -10.88 -8.72 -5.43
N LEU A 285 -9.75 -8.08 -5.73
CA LEU A 285 -8.48 -8.77 -5.97
C LEU A 285 -7.82 -9.25 -4.66
N GLY A 286 -8.35 -8.83 -3.52
CA GLY A 286 -7.90 -9.26 -2.21
C GLY A 286 -6.45 -8.95 -1.89
N ASN A 287 -5.88 -9.75 -1.00
CA ASN A 287 -4.54 -9.55 -0.47
C ASN A 287 -3.80 -10.88 -0.36
N VAL A 288 -2.51 -10.85 -0.62
CA VAL A 288 -1.58 -11.95 -0.38
C VAL A 288 -0.83 -11.69 0.92
N GLY A 289 -1.03 -12.52 1.91
CA GLY A 289 -0.31 -12.42 3.17
C GLY A 289 1.14 -12.89 3.01
N ALA A 290 2.06 -12.21 3.69
CA ALA A 290 3.48 -12.46 3.56
C ALA A 290 4.19 -12.54 4.91
N PHE A 291 4.85 -13.64 5.15
CA PHE A 291 5.81 -13.86 6.21
C PHE A 291 7.22 -13.61 5.62
N ARG A 292 7.77 -12.44 5.90
CA ARG A 292 9.04 -12.01 5.34
C ARG A 292 10.20 -12.42 6.22
N ILE A 293 11.16 -13.13 5.63
CA ILE A 293 12.37 -13.66 6.26
C ILE A 293 13.57 -12.85 5.79
N ASN A 294 14.51 -12.56 6.69
CA ASN A 294 15.77 -11.89 6.39
C ASN A 294 16.83 -12.92 6.00
N HIS A 295 17.27 -12.88 4.74
CA HIS A 295 18.25 -13.82 4.19
C HIS A 295 19.70 -13.47 4.56
N LEU A 296 19.96 -12.32 5.19
CA LEU A 296 21.33 -11.91 5.51
C LEU A 296 21.90 -12.60 6.75
N HIS A 297 21.04 -13.08 7.66
CA HIS A 297 21.46 -13.54 8.99
C HIS A 297 21.12 -15.01 9.25
N ALA A 298 22.02 -15.70 9.98
CA ALA A 298 21.76 -17.07 10.43
C ALA A 298 20.53 -17.10 11.37
N PRO A 299 19.73 -18.19 11.35
CA PRO A 299 19.91 -19.37 10.49
C PRO A 299 19.35 -19.19 9.07
N PHE A 300 18.65 -18.08 8.77
CA PHE A 300 17.87 -17.90 7.54
C PHE A 300 18.68 -17.50 6.31
N ASN A 301 19.98 -17.24 6.43
CA ASN A 301 20.90 -17.22 5.29
C ASN A 301 21.07 -18.62 4.65
N ASN A 302 20.69 -19.68 5.35
CA ASN A 302 20.63 -21.04 4.84
C ASN A 302 19.21 -21.36 4.33
N VAL A 303 19.10 -21.82 3.07
CA VAL A 303 17.81 -22.18 2.46
C VAL A 303 17.07 -23.27 3.22
N LYS A 304 17.78 -24.26 3.79
CA LYS A 304 17.15 -25.33 4.60
C LYS A 304 16.37 -24.78 5.80
N ALA A 305 16.89 -23.75 6.48
CA ALA A 305 16.17 -23.11 7.59
C ALA A 305 14.88 -22.46 7.11
N ARG A 306 14.89 -21.81 5.94
CA ARG A 306 13.70 -21.20 5.34
C ARG A 306 12.69 -22.25 4.87
N GLN A 307 13.16 -23.35 4.27
CA GLN A 307 12.33 -24.48 3.86
C GLN A 307 11.68 -25.18 5.06
N ALA A 308 12.38 -25.26 6.19
CA ALA A 308 11.82 -25.78 7.44
C ALA A 308 10.60 -24.95 7.90
N ILE A 309 10.65 -23.63 7.74
CA ILE A 309 9.50 -22.76 8.03
C ILE A 309 8.32 -23.08 7.10
N LEU A 310 8.52 -23.20 5.79
CA LEU A 310 7.44 -23.57 4.85
C LEU A 310 6.84 -24.93 5.17
N MET A 311 7.66 -25.92 5.49
CA MET A 311 7.22 -27.30 5.83
C MET A 311 6.38 -27.34 7.10
N ALA A 312 6.64 -26.43 8.04
CA ALA A 312 5.97 -26.39 9.33
C ALA A 312 4.72 -25.51 9.34
N MET A 313 4.58 -24.56 8.41
CA MET A 313 3.47 -23.62 8.42
C MET A 313 2.16 -24.21 7.92
N SER A 314 1.04 -23.63 8.37
CA SER A 314 -0.30 -23.90 7.89
C SER A 314 -0.94 -22.56 7.50
N GLN A 315 -1.19 -22.35 6.22
CA GLN A 315 -1.87 -21.13 5.76
C GLN A 315 -3.27 -20.98 6.36
N GLU A 316 -3.96 -22.09 6.65
CA GLU A 316 -5.25 -22.09 7.34
C GLU A 316 -5.16 -21.43 8.73
N ASP A 317 -4.10 -21.70 9.51
CA ASP A 317 -3.93 -21.10 10.83
C ASP A 317 -3.80 -19.58 10.74
N TYR A 318 -3.05 -19.07 9.75
CA TYR A 318 -2.93 -17.62 9.50
C TYR A 318 -4.24 -16.99 9.06
N MET A 319 -4.94 -17.63 8.16
CA MET A 319 -6.20 -17.10 7.60
C MET A 319 -7.31 -17.11 8.64
N ARG A 320 -7.45 -18.20 9.42
CA ARG A 320 -8.43 -18.26 10.51
C ARG A 320 -8.16 -17.25 11.61
N ALA A 321 -6.89 -17.02 11.95
CA ALA A 321 -6.53 -15.99 12.93
C ALA A 321 -6.86 -14.56 12.45
N LEU A 322 -6.90 -14.33 11.13
CA LEU A 322 -7.16 -13.02 10.55
C LEU A 322 -8.64 -12.76 10.25
N VAL A 323 -9.32 -13.70 9.60
CA VAL A 323 -10.69 -13.49 9.06
C VAL A 323 -11.71 -14.50 9.60
N GLY A 324 -11.30 -15.39 10.52
CA GLY A 324 -12.18 -16.40 11.13
C GLY A 324 -12.46 -17.58 10.21
N ASP A 325 -13.57 -18.26 10.45
CA ASP A 325 -13.93 -19.52 9.78
C ASP A 325 -14.69 -19.31 8.46
N ASP A 326 -14.94 -18.07 8.03
CA ASP A 326 -15.63 -17.78 6.77
C ASP A 326 -14.73 -18.04 5.56
N ASN A 327 -14.84 -19.23 4.98
CA ASN A 327 -14.08 -19.64 3.80
C ASN A 327 -14.37 -18.81 2.53
N SER A 328 -15.39 -17.95 2.54
CA SER A 328 -15.61 -17.00 1.44
C SER A 328 -14.60 -15.84 1.44
N LEU A 329 -13.96 -15.59 2.59
CA LEU A 329 -13.03 -14.48 2.81
C LEU A 329 -11.56 -14.85 2.60
N TRP A 330 -11.23 -16.13 2.46
CA TRP A 330 -9.85 -16.55 2.29
C TRP A 330 -9.71 -17.83 1.47
N LYS A 331 -8.50 -18.05 0.95
CA LYS A 331 -8.10 -19.27 0.25
C LYS A 331 -6.64 -19.60 0.54
N PRO A 332 -6.27 -20.89 0.55
CA PRO A 332 -4.86 -21.26 0.43
C PRO A 332 -4.26 -20.64 -0.83
N LEU A 333 -3.01 -20.21 -0.72
CA LEU A 333 -2.25 -19.65 -1.85
C LEU A 333 -0.91 -20.40 -1.95
N PRO A 334 -0.85 -21.49 -2.71
CA PRO A 334 0.40 -22.25 -2.88
C PRO A 334 1.31 -21.61 -3.93
N GLY A 335 1.49 -20.30 -3.81
CA GLY A 335 2.27 -19.51 -4.75
C GLY A 335 2.29 -18.03 -4.40
N PHE A 336 2.66 -17.21 -5.39
CA PHE A 336 2.88 -15.79 -5.20
C PHE A 336 1.91 -14.91 -6.00
N PHE A 337 1.31 -15.43 -7.08
CA PHE A 337 0.44 -14.65 -7.95
C PHE A 337 -1.02 -14.70 -7.50
N THR A 338 -1.74 -13.60 -7.68
CA THR A 338 -3.12 -13.42 -7.21
C THR A 338 -4.09 -14.39 -7.88
N PRO A 339 -4.89 -15.13 -7.11
CA PRO A 339 -5.93 -16.00 -7.65
C PRO A 339 -6.91 -15.26 -8.55
N GLY A 340 -7.29 -15.88 -9.68
CA GLY A 340 -8.20 -15.30 -10.66
C GLY A 340 -7.54 -14.35 -11.65
N THR A 341 -6.23 -14.11 -11.56
CA THR A 341 -5.46 -13.32 -12.54
C THR A 341 -4.77 -14.24 -13.55
N PRO A 342 -4.38 -13.72 -14.74
CA PRO A 342 -3.82 -14.54 -15.81
C PRO A 342 -2.58 -15.34 -15.46
N LEU A 343 -1.72 -14.83 -14.55
CA LEU A 343 -0.45 -15.47 -14.18
C LEU A 343 -0.56 -16.33 -12.92
N TYR A 344 -1.77 -16.47 -12.34
CA TYR A 344 -1.95 -17.37 -11.20
C TYR A 344 -1.49 -18.79 -11.52
N THR A 345 -0.70 -19.37 -10.64
CA THR A 345 -0.17 -20.73 -10.75
C THR A 345 0.13 -21.30 -9.37
N GLU A 346 0.04 -22.62 -9.25
CA GLU A 346 0.36 -23.38 -8.04
C GLU A 346 1.62 -24.24 -8.24
N ALA A 347 2.32 -24.08 -9.35
CA ALA A 347 3.50 -24.89 -9.69
C ALA A 347 4.60 -24.77 -8.64
N GLY A 348 5.05 -25.90 -8.09
CA GLY A 348 6.05 -25.98 -7.03
C GLY A 348 5.51 -25.69 -5.62
N GLY A 349 4.20 -25.42 -5.48
CA GLY A 349 3.56 -25.08 -4.22
C GLY A 349 3.05 -26.25 -3.38
N GLU A 350 3.42 -27.50 -3.72
CA GLU A 350 2.96 -28.73 -3.06
C GLU A 350 3.26 -28.73 -1.57
N ILE A 351 4.41 -28.17 -1.16
CA ILE A 351 4.81 -28.05 0.25
C ILE A 351 3.80 -27.22 1.08
N LEU A 352 3.11 -26.27 0.47
CA LEU A 352 2.11 -25.41 1.13
C LEU A 352 0.70 -26.02 1.15
N LYS A 353 0.45 -27.09 0.35
CA LYS A 353 -0.83 -27.80 0.29
C LYS A 353 -0.88 -29.01 1.23
N GLY A 354 0.27 -29.51 1.62
CA GLY A 354 0.41 -30.71 2.45
C GLY A 354 0.04 -30.46 3.92
N LYS A 355 -0.06 -31.57 4.66
CA LYS A 355 -0.06 -31.48 6.12
C LYS A 355 1.31 -31.03 6.59
N ARG A 356 1.34 -30.07 7.53
CA ARG A 356 2.59 -29.65 8.14
C ARG A 356 3.34 -30.85 8.76
N ASP A 357 4.64 -30.90 8.54
CA ASP A 357 5.53 -31.90 9.13
C ASP A 357 6.55 -31.22 10.06
N LEU A 358 6.16 -31.13 11.33
CA LEU A 358 7.01 -30.53 12.37
C LEU A 358 8.26 -31.37 12.66
N VAL A 359 8.23 -32.70 12.46
CA VAL A 359 9.36 -33.57 12.71
C VAL A 359 10.43 -33.38 11.65
N ALA A 360 10.04 -33.43 10.37
CA ALA A 360 10.96 -33.19 9.27
C ALA A 360 11.47 -31.72 9.27
N ALA A 361 10.63 -30.76 9.62
CA ALA A 361 11.03 -29.36 9.74
C ALA A 361 12.09 -29.13 10.84
N LYS A 362 11.94 -29.73 12.02
CA LYS A 362 12.95 -29.67 13.09
C LYS A 362 14.29 -30.26 12.64
N LYS A 363 14.26 -31.44 12.00
CA LYS A 363 15.47 -32.04 11.44
C LYS A 363 16.16 -31.13 10.42
N LEU A 364 15.38 -30.49 9.57
CA LEU A 364 15.91 -29.55 8.56
C LEU A 364 16.54 -28.30 9.19
N LEU A 365 15.98 -27.80 10.33
CA LEU A 365 16.57 -26.73 11.12
C LEU A 365 17.90 -27.12 11.76
N GLU A 366 18.00 -28.34 12.30
CA GLU A 366 19.24 -28.89 12.85
C GLU A 366 20.31 -29.00 11.75
N GLU A 367 19.94 -29.54 10.58
CA GLU A 367 20.82 -29.61 9.39
C GLU A 367 21.25 -28.22 8.89
N ALA A 368 20.40 -27.21 9.06
CA ALA A 368 20.73 -25.81 8.74
C ALA A 368 21.69 -25.17 9.74
N GLY A 369 21.96 -25.84 10.87
CA GLY A 369 22.89 -25.41 11.90
C GLY A 369 22.29 -24.53 12.98
N TYR A 370 20.97 -24.49 13.15
CA TYR A 370 20.32 -23.76 14.25
C TYR A 370 20.63 -24.43 15.59
N LYS A 371 21.07 -23.64 16.59
CA LYS A 371 21.54 -24.12 17.90
C LYS A 371 20.79 -23.47 19.08
N GLY A 372 19.65 -22.81 18.83
CA GLY A 372 18.86 -22.16 19.87
C GLY A 372 19.12 -20.65 20.00
N GLU A 373 19.75 -20.04 19.02
CA GLU A 373 19.94 -18.58 18.96
C GLU A 373 18.58 -17.87 18.96
N PRO A 374 18.47 -16.66 19.58
CA PRO A 374 17.23 -15.89 19.56
C PRO A 374 16.82 -15.51 18.15
N ILE A 375 15.55 -15.73 17.82
CA ILE A 375 14.94 -15.36 16.55
C ILE A 375 14.08 -14.12 16.75
N THR A 376 14.57 -12.98 16.33
CA THR A 376 13.89 -11.68 16.46
C THR A 376 12.77 -11.57 15.45
N CYS A 377 11.53 -11.65 15.93
CA CYS A 377 10.30 -11.46 15.17
C CYS A 377 9.71 -10.08 15.50
N VAL A 378 9.72 -9.14 14.55
CA VAL A 378 9.21 -7.78 14.75
C VAL A 378 7.75 -7.72 14.31
N VAL A 379 6.85 -7.39 15.23
CA VAL A 379 5.40 -7.46 15.03
C VAL A 379 4.72 -6.15 15.40
N ALA A 380 4.05 -5.54 14.43
CA ALA A 380 3.22 -4.35 14.66
C ALA A 380 1.92 -4.75 15.36
N GLN A 381 1.66 -4.16 16.53
CA GLN A 381 0.48 -4.43 17.35
C GLN A 381 -0.70 -3.52 17.01
N ASP A 382 -0.44 -2.36 16.41
CA ASP A 382 -1.41 -1.37 15.95
C ASP A 382 -2.01 -1.70 14.57
N GLN A 383 -1.58 -2.84 13.98
CA GLN A 383 -1.99 -3.28 12.64
C GLN A 383 -2.57 -4.70 12.75
N PRO A 384 -3.90 -4.88 12.66
CA PRO A 384 -4.57 -6.16 12.92
C PRO A 384 -4.03 -7.34 12.11
N ILE A 385 -3.72 -7.12 10.81
CA ILE A 385 -3.22 -8.17 9.93
C ILE A 385 -1.85 -8.67 10.40
N THR A 386 -0.93 -7.76 10.63
CA THR A 386 0.45 -8.12 11.04
C THR A 386 0.49 -8.70 12.44
N LYS A 387 -0.41 -8.23 13.33
CA LYS A 387 -0.56 -8.78 14.67
C LYS A 387 -1.01 -10.24 14.61
N ALA A 388 -2.10 -10.54 13.89
CA ALA A 388 -2.60 -11.91 13.74
C ALA A 388 -1.52 -12.84 13.17
N PHE A 389 -0.82 -12.41 12.12
CA PHE A 389 0.25 -13.23 11.53
C PHE A 389 1.44 -13.42 12.46
N GLY A 390 1.83 -12.38 13.20
CA GLY A 390 2.92 -12.44 14.17
C GLY A 390 2.64 -13.41 15.31
N ASP A 391 1.42 -13.41 15.84
CA ASP A 391 0.99 -14.29 16.93
C ASP A 391 1.03 -15.77 16.47
N VAL A 392 0.50 -16.07 15.27
CA VAL A 392 0.56 -17.42 14.68
C VAL A 392 2.00 -17.86 14.43
N THR A 393 2.85 -16.98 13.93
CA THR A 393 4.26 -17.30 13.71
C THR A 393 5.00 -17.56 15.01
N ALA A 394 4.76 -16.77 16.06
CA ALA A 394 5.39 -16.99 17.35
C ALA A 394 5.05 -18.39 17.92
N ASP A 395 3.81 -18.84 17.76
CA ASP A 395 3.38 -20.19 18.14
C ASP A 395 4.07 -21.26 17.27
N LEU A 396 4.10 -21.05 15.95
CA LEU A 396 4.78 -21.94 15.01
C LEU A 396 6.26 -22.15 15.37
N LEU A 397 7.00 -21.06 15.60
CA LEU A 397 8.42 -21.11 15.94
C LEU A 397 8.67 -21.83 17.26
N LYS A 398 7.82 -21.61 18.27
CA LYS A 398 7.86 -22.34 19.55
C LYS A 398 7.63 -23.84 19.35
N LYS A 399 6.67 -24.22 18.51
CA LYS A 399 6.41 -25.63 18.14
C LYS A 399 7.61 -26.28 17.43
N LEU A 400 8.37 -25.49 16.67
CA LEU A 400 9.63 -25.92 16.08
C LEU A 400 10.79 -26.01 17.10
N GLY A 401 10.61 -25.54 18.32
CA GLY A 401 11.66 -25.49 19.35
C GLY A 401 12.61 -24.30 19.19
N MET A 402 12.20 -23.28 18.46
CA MET A 402 13.01 -22.08 18.27
C MET A 402 12.85 -21.11 19.46
N ASN A 403 13.94 -20.40 19.79
CA ASN A 403 13.98 -19.38 20.82
C ASN A 403 13.45 -18.05 20.24
N VAL A 404 12.20 -17.69 20.54
CA VAL A 404 11.51 -16.55 19.95
C VAL A 404 11.74 -15.28 20.75
N ASP A 405 12.40 -14.30 20.14
CA ASP A 405 12.47 -12.92 20.60
C ASP A 405 11.34 -12.13 19.91
N PHE A 406 10.18 -12.03 20.60
CA PHE A 406 8.99 -11.36 20.08
C PHE A 406 9.01 -9.87 20.38
N VAL A 407 9.34 -9.05 19.37
CA VAL A 407 9.44 -7.59 19.50
C VAL A 407 8.11 -6.96 19.07
N ALA A 408 7.26 -6.68 20.06
CA ALA A 408 6.01 -5.94 19.88
C ALA A 408 6.30 -4.44 19.70
N THR A 409 5.77 -3.83 18.63
CA THR A 409 5.96 -2.41 18.32
C THR A 409 4.81 -1.88 17.45
N ASP A 410 4.91 -0.66 16.92
CA ASP A 410 3.99 -0.06 15.96
C ASP A 410 4.46 -0.26 14.51
N TRP A 411 3.53 -0.08 13.54
CA TRP A 411 3.81 -0.27 12.11
C TRP A 411 4.84 0.74 11.56
N GLY A 412 4.87 1.95 12.08
CA GLY A 412 5.86 2.96 11.70
C GLY A 412 7.28 2.51 12.04
N THR A 413 7.46 1.99 13.27
CA THR A 413 8.71 1.41 13.76
C THR A 413 9.11 0.16 12.97
N VAL A 414 8.17 -0.75 12.65
CA VAL A 414 8.44 -1.87 11.73
C VAL A 414 8.94 -1.34 10.39
N GLY A 415 8.28 -0.31 9.84
CA GLY A 415 8.65 0.33 8.57
C GLY A 415 10.09 0.85 8.54
N ALA A 416 10.55 1.43 9.63
CA ALA A 416 11.93 1.92 9.77
C ALA A 416 12.93 0.76 10.02
N ARG A 417 12.57 -0.17 10.93
CA ARG A 417 13.45 -1.26 11.35
C ARG A 417 13.69 -2.29 10.24
N ARG A 418 12.69 -2.61 9.42
CA ARG A 418 12.83 -3.55 8.29
C ARG A 418 13.86 -3.11 7.24
N ALA A 419 14.18 -1.82 7.18
CA ALA A 419 15.20 -1.28 6.27
C ALA A 419 16.65 -1.48 6.80
N GLN A 420 16.82 -1.92 8.05
CA GLN A 420 18.13 -2.13 8.66
C GLN A 420 18.71 -3.48 8.23
N LYS A 421 19.96 -3.46 7.75
CA LYS A 421 20.76 -4.66 7.40
C LYS A 421 21.64 -5.13 8.56
N THR A 422 21.64 -4.42 9.67
CA THR A 422 22.42 -4.76 10.87
C THR A 422 22.00 -6.11 11.43
N PRO A 423 22.90 -6.82 12.15
CA PRO A 423 22.53 -8.05 12.84
C PRO A 423 21.38 -7.85 13.83
N PRO A 424 20.52 -8.86 14.03
CA PRO A 424 19.37 -8.77 14.93
C PRO A 424 19.72 -8.30 16.33
N ALA A 425 20.84 -8.76 16.90
CA ALA A 425 21.35 -8.32 18.19
C ALA A 425 21.78 -6.83 18.26
N GLN A 426 21.88 -6.16 17.11
CA GLN A 426 22.24 -4.75 16.96
C GLN A 426 21.08 -3.91 16.43
N GLY A 427 19.83 -4.32 16.69
CA GLY A 427 18.63 -3.62 16.25
C GLY A 427 18.10 -4.04 14.88
N GLY A 428 18.71 -5.02 14.22
CA GLY A 428 18.18 -5.66 13.03
C GLY A 428 17.02 -6.62 13.35
N TRP A 429 16.74 -7.57 12.46
CA TRP A 429 15.59 -8.46 12.56
C TRP A 429 15.83 -9.76 11.77
N HIS A 430 15.09 -10.83 12.16
CA HIS A 430 15.05 -12.07 11.41
C HIS A 430 13.78 -12.18 10.55
N MET A 431 12.65 -11.69 11.06
CA MET A 431 11.37 -11.77 10.35
C MET A 431 10.39 -10.67 10.77
N PHE A 432 9.51 -10.34 9.83
CA PHE A 432 8.34 -9.51 10.06
C PHE A 432 7.19 -9.96 9.16
N HIS A 433 5.98 -9.47 9.41
CA HIS A 433 4.78 -9.80 8.65
C HIS A 433 4.27 -8.57 7.91
N THR A 434 3.68 -8.83 6.74
CA THR A 434 3.01 -7.83 5.92
C THR A 434 2.00 -8.54 4.99
N TRP A 435 1.40 -7.77 4.11
CA TRP A 435 0.60 -8.30 3.00
C TRP A 435 0.87 -7.49 1.75
N HIS A 436 0.49 -8.03 0.61
CA HIS A 436 0.53 -7.36 -0.69
C HIS A 436 -0.90 -7.32 -1.24
N ALA A 437 -1.33 -6.14 -1.72
CA ALA A 437 -2.59 -6.05 -2.46
C ALA A 437 -2.55 -6.98 -3.67
N GLY A 438 -3.66 -7.64 -3.98
CA GLY A 438 -3.71 -8.57 -5.10
C GLY A 438 -3.27 -7.94 -6.41
N ALA A 439 -3.60 -6.67 -6.63
CA ALA A 439 -3.13 -5.90 -7.78
C ALA A 439 -1.60 -5.79 -7.89
N ASP A 440 -0.87 -5.89 -6.77
CA ASP A 440 0.59 -5.84 -6.75
C ASP A 440 1.23 -7.19 -7.14
N CYS A 441 0.44 -8.27 -7.09
CA CYS A 441 0.89 -9.64 -7.30
C CYS A 441 0.46 -10.22 -8.66
N ILE A 442 0.12 -9.37 -9.64
CA ILE A 442 -0.39 -9.80 -10.95
C ILE A 442 0.70 -10.07 -11.98
N ASN A 443 1.90 -9.54 -11.78
CA ASN A 443 3.04 -9.80 -12.66
C ASN A 443 4.37 -9.76 -11.88
N PRO A 444 5.39 -10.52 -12.31
CA PRO A 444 6.63 -10.69 -11.56
C PRO A 444 7.51 -9.44 -11.55
N ALA A 445 7.40 -8.59 -12.55
CA ALA A 445 8.29 -7.43 -12.68
C ALA A 445 7.94 -6.30 -11.72
N ALA A 446 6.63 -6.09 -11.47
CA ALA A 446 6.15 -5.08 -10.54
C ALA A 446 6.03 -5.60 -9.11
N TYR A 447 6.10 -6.91 -8.90
CA TYR A 447 5.97 -7.53 -7.59
C TYR A 447 7.28 -7.39 -6.79
N ASN A 448 7.40 -6.26 -6.10
CA ASN A 448 8.62 -5.87 -5.38
C ASN A 448 9.13 -6.94 -4.42
N ALA A 449 8.23 -7.60 -3.67
CA ALA A 449 8.60 -8.61 -2.69
C ALA A 449 9.07 -9.93 -3.32
N LEU A 450 8.75 -10.18 -4.59
CA LEU A 450 9.18 -11.38 -5.32
C LEU A 450 10.58 -11.22 -5.94
N ARG A 451 11.09 -9.98 -6.07
CA ARG A 451 12.44 -9.74 -6.56
C ARG A 451 13.48 -10.33 -5.61
N ALA A 452 14.44 -11.04 -6.17
CA ALA A 452 15.47 -11.78 -5.43
C ALA A 452 16.89 -11.41 -5.91
N ASN A 453 17.14 -10.11 -6.13
CA ASN A 453 18.37 -9.55 -6.69
C ASN A 453 19.34 -9.01 -5.61
N GLY A 454 19.37 -9.63 -4.44
CA GLY A 454 20.33 -9.37 -3.37
C GLY A 454 20.18 -7.99 -2.77
N ASP A 455 21.25 -7.19 -2.78
CA ASP A 455 21.25 -5.84 -2.17
C ASP A 455 20.20 -4.87 -2.73
N LYS A 456 19.71 -5.12 -3.93
CA LYS A 456 18.65 -4.35 -4.58
C LYS A 456 17.27 -4.94 -4.34
N ALA A 457 17.18 -6.13 -3.74
CA ALA A 457 15.91 -6.75 -3.39
C ALA A 457 15.20 -5.97 -2.29
N TRP A 458 13.89 -6.14 -2.22
CA TRP A 458 13.09 -5.60 -1.13
C TRP A 458 13.54 -6.19 0.22
N PHE A 459 13.15 -5.56 1.32
CA PHE A 459 13.55 -5.92 2.69
C PHE A 459 13.55 -7.44 2.94
N GLY A 460 14.61 -7.95 3.53
CA GLY A 460 14.92 -9.39 3.63
C GLY A 460 15.97 -9.84 2.64
N TRP A 461 16.21 -9.06 1.59
CA TRP A 461 17.33 -9.16 0.64
C TRP A 461 17.58 -10.59 0.10
N PRO A 462 16.56 -11.28 -0.41
CA PRO A 462 16.77 -12.58 -1.01
C PRO A 462 17.68 -12.49 -2.24
N THR A 463 18.44 -13.53 -2.46
CA THR A 463 19.24 -13.73 -3.66
C THR A 463 18.85 -15.05 -4.30
N SER A 464 18.32 -15.01 -5.52
CA SER A 464 17.95 -16.19 -6.31
C SER A 464 18.16 -15.90 -7.79
N GLU A 465 19.22 -16.45 -8.36
CA GLU A 465 19.50 -16.34 -9.79
C GLU A 465 18.38 -16.99 -10.63
N PRO A 466 17.82 -18.17 -10.28
CA PRO A 466 16.70 -18.74 -11.02
C PRO A 466 15.49 -17.82 -11.10
N VAL A 467 15.11 -17.15 -10.00
CA VAL A 467 13.97 -16.22 -9.98
C VAL A 467 14.22 -15.02 -10.88
N GLU A 468 15.38 -14.38 -10.79
CA GLU A 468 15.71 -13.17 -11.60
C GLU A 468 15.88 -13.51 -13.09
N THR A 469 16.42 -14.68 -13.41
CA THR A 469 16.50 -15.19 -14.78
C THR A 469 15.12 -15.35 -15.39
N GLU A 470 14.18 -15.98 -14.66
CA GLU A 470 12.82 -16.17 -15.16
C GLU A 470 12.03 -14.85 -15.22
N ILE A 471 12.26 -13.89 -14.31
CA ILE A 471 11.70 -12.54 -14.44
C ILE A 471 12.20 -11.87 -15.75
N THR A 472 13.46 -12.05 -16.09
CA THR A 472 14.00 -11.56 -17.37
C THR A 472 13.34 -12.25 -18.57
N ASN A 473 13.11 -13.57 -18.49
CA ASN A 473 12.40 -14.33 -19.50
C ASN A 473 10.97 -13.87 -19.68
N TRP A 474 10.29 -13.48 -18.58
CA TRP A 474 8.94 -12.93 -18.63
C TRP A 474 8.86 -11.63 -19.46
N PHE A 475 9.87 -10.75 -19.36
CA PHE A 475 9.92 -9.54 -20.19
C PHE A 475 10.07 -9.86 -21.69
N ASN A 476 10.70 -10.96 -22.03
CA ASN A 476 10.94 -11.40 -23.40
C ASN A 476 9.80 -12.28 -23.97
N ALA A 477 8.82 -12.65 -23.13
CA ALA A 477 7.68 -13.45 -23.53
C ALA A 477 6.82 -12.70 -24.57
N LYS A 478 6.46 -13.41 -25.65
CA LYS A 478 5.76 -12.86 -26.82
C LYS A 478 4.26 -13.13 -26.80
N SER A 479 3.80 -13.97 -25.88
CA SER A 479 2.39 -14.34 -25.73
C SER A 479 2.02 -14.52 -24.26
N LEU A 480 0.72 -14.45 -23.96
CA LEU A 480 0.21 -14.72 -22.60
C LEU A 480 0.52 -16.16 -22.17
N ASP A 481 0.53 -17.13 -23.08
CA ASP A 481 0.84 -18.51 -22.73
C ASP A 481 2.32 -18.68 -22.38
N GLU A 482 3.22 -17.98 -23.06
CA GLU A 482 4.64 -17.90 -22.65
C GLU A 482 4.78 -17.22 -21.30
N GLU A 483 4.09 -16.10 -21.05
CA GLU A 483 4.08 -15.41 -19.75
C GLU A 483 3.61 -16.35 -18.62
N LYS A 484 2.54 -17.14 -18.84
CA LYS A 484 2.05 -18.15 -17.88
C LYS A 484 3.08 -19.24 -17.60
N ALA A 485 3.71 -19.76 -18.64
CA ALA A 485 4.74 -20.79 -18.51
C ALA A 485 5.94 -20.27 -17.70
N VAL A 486 6.35 -19.03 -17.94
CA VAL A 486 7.41 -18.36 -17.17
C VAL A 486 6.95 -18.13 -15.72
N ALA A 487 5.73 -17.66 -15.49
CA ALA A 487 5.19 -17.45 -14.14
C ALA A 487 5.20 -18.75 -13.30
N ALA A 488 4.90 -19.90 -13.94
CA ALA A 488 5.00 -21.21 -13.28
C ALA A 488 6.44 -21.54 -12.85
N ARG A 489 7.46 -21.24 -13.68
CA ARG A 489 8.86 -21.43 -13.32
C ARG A 489 9.33 -20.46 -12.24
N ILE A 490 8.90 -19.20 -12.29
CA ILE A 490 9.16 -18.22 -11.22
C ILE A 490 8.58 -18.72 -9.90
N ASN A 491 7.31 -19.17 -9.91
CA ASN A 491 6.64 -19.66 -8.70
C ASN A 491 7.43 -20.80 -8.06
N LYS A 492 7.81 -21.79 -8.86
CA LYS A 492 8.62 -22.92 -8.40
C LYS A 492 9.96 -22.47 -7.81
N ALA A 493 10.72 -21.66 -8.54
CA ALA A 493 12.03 -21.18 -8.09
C ALA A 493 11.92 -20.36 -6.79
N ALA A 494 10.88 -19.52 -6.66
CA ALA A 494 10.66 -18.69 -5.48
C ALA A 494 10.21 -19.51 -4.26
N ILE A 495 9.50 -20.63 -4.45
CA ILE A 495 9.19 -21.60 -3.39
C ILE A 495 10.45 -22.37 -2.99
N ASP A 496 11.23 -22.88 -3.95
CA ASP A 496 12.44 -23.64 -3.68
C ASP A 496 13.46 -22.82 -2.85
N ASP A 497 13.64 -21.55 -3.19
CA ASP A 497 14.56 -20.63 -2.49
C ASP A 497 13.92 -19.91 -1.29
N VAL A 498 12.61 -20.05 -1.13
CA VAL A 498 11.82 -19.37 -0.09
C VAL A 498 12.09 -17.88 -0.06
N VAL A 499 11.83 -17.18 -1.17
CA VAL A 499 11.98 -15.73 -1.27
C VAL A 499 11.21 -15.01 -0.16
N PHE A 500 10.00 -15.49 0.14
CA PHE A 500 9.23 -15.27 1.35
C PHE A 500 8.18 -16.39 1.51
N ALA A 501 7.56 -16.51 2.67
CA ALA A 501 6.52 -17.50 2.89
C ALA A 501 5.12 -16.86 2.72
N PRO A 502 4.32 -17.25 1.69
CA PRO A 502 2.96 -16.76 1.55
C PRO A 502 2.07 -17.36 2.64
N THR A 503 1.37 -16.50 3.40
CA THR A 503 0.51 -16.94 4.51
C THR A 503 -0.92 -17.24 4.09
N GLY A 504 -1.26 -17.03 2.83
CA GLY A 504 -2.58 -17.26 2.24
C GLY A 504 -3.09 -16.03 1.49
N PHE A 505 -4.24 -16.19 0.86
CA PHE A 505 -4.99 -15.12 0.19
C PHE A 505 -6.24 -14.78 0.99
N PHE A 506 -6.54 -13.49 1.17
CA PHE A 506 -7.71 -13.05 1.92
C PHE A 506 -8.36 -11.80 1.34
N LEU A 507 -9.67 -11.66 1.58
CA LEU A 507 -10.46 -10.49 1.27
C LEU A 507 -10.65 -9.65 2.53
N GLY A 508 -10.61 -8.32 2.37
CA GLY A 508 -10.88 -7.37 3.44
C GLY A 508 -12.16 -6.58 3.17
N TYR A 509 -12.86 -6.23 4.24
CA TYR A 509 -14.02 -5.34 4.16
C TYR A 509 -13.58 -3.87 4.14
N THR A 510 -14.48 -3.02 3.65
CA THR A 510 -14.50 -1.58 3.91
C THR A 510 -15.89 -1.19 4.40
N ALA A 511 -16.00 -0.13 5.21
CA ALA A 511 -17.28 0.30 5.76
C ALA A 511 -17.40 1.82 5.71
N TRP A 512 -18.58 2.32 5.34
CA TRP A 512 -18.82 3.75 5.19
C TRP A 512 -20.24 4.13 5.60
N ARG A 513 -20.44 5.36 5.99
CA ARG A 513 -21.78 5.90 6.22
C ARG A 513 -22.52 6.07 4.89
N LYS A 514 -23.81 5.72 4.84
CA LYS A 514 -24.60 5.76 3.59
C LYS A 514 -24.87 7.17 3.04
N ASN A 515 -24.56 8.22 3.79
CA ASN A 515 -24.53 9.58 3.26
C ASN A 515 -23.23 9.89 2.48
N VAL A 516 -22.28 8.96 2.44
CA VAL A 516 -21.11 8.99 1.54
C VAL A 516 -21.41 8.12 0.32
N SER A 517 -21.20 8.65 -0.86
CA SER A 517 -21.34 7.94 -2.14
C SER A 517 -20.07 8.03 -2.98
N GLY A 518 -19.93 7.15 -3.97
CA GLY A 518 -18.75 7.11 -4.83
C GLY A 518 -17.55 6.36 -4.23
N VAL A 519 -17.73 5.63 -3.13
CA VAL A 519 -16.67 4.73 -2.60
C VAL A 519 -16.37 3.68 -3.64
N THR A 520 -15.15 3.67 -4.16
CA THR A 520 -14.69 2.78 -5.23
C THR A 520 -14.04 1.53 -4.65
N LYS A 521 -14.39 0.35 -5.19
CA LYS A 521 -13.70 -0.91 -4.88
C LYS A 521 -12.35 -0.97 -5.61
N GLY A 522 -11.31 -1.40 -4.93
CA GLY A 522 -10.00 -1.57 -5.53
C GLY A 522 -8.84 -1.47 -4.53
N PRO A 523 -7.62 -1.63 -5.01
CA PRO A 523 -6.42 -1.77 -4.17
C PRO A 523 -5.97 -0.46 -3.49
N ILE A 524 -6.61 0.65 -3.83
CA ILE A 524 -6.31 1.99 -3.31
C ILE A 524 -7.63 2.67 -2.97
N PRO A 525 -7.83 3.19 -1.74
CA PRO A 525 -8.95 4.07 -1.45
C PRO A 525 -8.80 5.38 -2.23
N LEU A 526 -9.77 5.65 -3.10
CA LEU A 526 -9.76 6.82 -3.98
C LEU A 526 -10.71 7.87 -3.45
N PHE A 527 -10.26 9.14 -3.40
CA PHE A 527 -11.01 10.25 -2.82
C PHE A 527 -11.61 11.19 -3.88
N TRP A 528 -11.32 10.97 -5.18
CA TRP A 528 -12.05 11.61 -6.28
C TRP A 528 -13.31 10.80 -6.62
N GLY A 529 -14.35 11.49 -7.07
CA GLY A 529 -15.67 10.88 -7.26
C GLY A 529 -16.44 10.62 -5.96
N VAL A 530 -15.81 10.79 -4.80
CA VAL A 530 -16.47 10.61 -3.49
C VAL A 530 -17.17 11.89 -3.10
N SER A 531 -18.46 11.79 -2.72
CA SER A 531 -19.26 12.90 -2.21
C SER A 531 -19.91 12.53 -0.88
N LYS A 532 -20.22 13.55 -0.09
CA LYS A 532 -20.91 13.41 1.22
C LYS A 532 -22.07 14.40 1.26
N THR A 533 -23.24 13.89 1.65
CA THR A 533 -24.40 14.71 1.96
C THR A 533 -24.46 15.02 3.47
N ALA A 534 -25.21 16.05 3.84
CA ALA A 534 -25.39 16.45 5.24
C ALA A 534 -26.11 15.38 6.08
#